data_4892f8e1c16f9b7331531ff9377c7020
#
_entry.id   4892f8e1c16f9b7331531ff9377c7020
#
_cell.length_a   1.000
_cell.length_b   1.000
_cell.length_c   1.000
_cell.angle_alpha   90.00
_cell.angle_beta   90.00
_cell.angle_gamma   90.00
#
_symmetry.space_group_name_H-M   'P 1'
#
loop_
_entity.id
_entity.type
_entity.pdbx_description
1 polymer ?
#
loop_
_entity_poly.entity_id
_entity_poly.type
_entity_poly.pdbx_seq_one_letter_code
_entity_poly.pdbx_strand_id
1 'polypeptide(L)'
;MRRILIATACLMIAAPALAQSVGEKTGVNSMLGVSPSTSDFVKEVAISDMFEIESSKLAQQKGNAAEKSFASQMVTDHTKTSTELKGLVSGGKVKAELPTALDSSHQSKLDKLKAASGTDFGAEFTSMQVSAHKDAVDLFERYAKGGDNPALKDWAGKTLPALQHHLQMAQDLDKARPAATIGERR
;
A
#
# COMPACT_ATOMS: atom_id res chain seq x y z
N MET A 1 29.46 58.12 17.20
CA MET A 1 28.21 57.33 17.14
C MET A 1 28.35 56.31 16.03
N ARG A 2 28.65 55.05 16.39
CA ARG A 2 28.83 53.93 15.43
C ARG A 2 27.47 53.21 15.34
N ARG A 3 26.83 53.23 14.19
CA ARG A 3 25.62 52.46 13.92
C ARG A 3 25.99 51.02 13.54
N ILE A 4 25.65 50.07 14.38
CA ILE A 4 25.80 48.65 14.10
C ILE A 4 24.55 48.21 13.30
N LEU A 5 24.74 47.82 12.06
CA LEU A 5 23.73 47.18 11.22
C LEU A 5 23.76 45.69 11.52
N ILE A 6 22.71 45.19 12.17
CA ILE A 6 22.50 43.75 12.36
C ILE A 6 21.80 43.24 11.12
N ALA A 7 22.52 42.46 10.31
CA ALA A 7 21.96 41.73 9.18
C ALA A 7 21.30 40.44 9.71
N THR A 8 19.98 40.41 9.71
CA THR A 8 19.21 39.19 10.03
C THR A 8 19.23 38.27 8.81
N ALA A 9 20.03 37.21 8.86
CA ALA A 9 20.01 36.15 7.86
C ALA A 9 18.76 35.30 8.09
N CYS A 10 17.74 35.44 7.23
CA CYS A 10 16.62 34.51 7.16
C CYS A 10 17.11 33.18 6.59
N LEU A 11 17.19 32.16 7.45
CA LEU A 11 17.45 30.78 7.05
C LEU A 11 16.20 30.24 6.37
N MET A 12 16.21 30.18 5.03
CA MET A 12 15.21 29.49 4.26
C MET A 12 15.39 27.98 4.46
N ILE A 13 14.59 27.38 5.31
CA ILE A 13 14.51 25.92 5.42
C ILE A 13 13.75 25.43 4.19
N ALA A 14 14.46 24.82 3.27
CA ALA A 14 13.88 24.15 2.12
C ALA A 14 13.01 22.97 2.62
N ALA A 15 11.73 22.99 2.30
CA ALA A 15 10.80 21.90 2.52
C ALA A 15 10.46 21.18 1.18
N PRO A 16 11.33 20.31 0.63
CA PRO A 16 10.94 19.51 -0.54
C PRO A 16 10.20 18.22 -0.20
N ALA A 17 10.35 17.69 1.04
CA ALA A 17 9.77 16.41 1.40
C ALA A 17 8.22 16.42 1.55
N LEU A 18 7.63 17.52 1.94
CA LEU A 18 6.17 17.61 2.15
C LEU A 18 5.39 17.64 0.83
N ALA A 19 5.94 18.24 -0.23
CA ALA A 19 5.25 18.36 -1.51
C ALA A 19 5.13 17.02 -2.25
N GLN A 20 6.13 16.15 -2.18
CA GLN A 20 6.08 14.80 -2.75
C GLN A 20 5.07 13.91 -2.01
N SER A 21 5.08 13.96 -0.68
CA SER A 21 4.13 13.21 0.16
C SER A 21 2.67 13.57 -0.11
N VAL A 22 2.36 14.85 -0.40
CA VAL A 22 1.02 15.30 -0.78
C VAL A 22 0.64 14.77 -2.16
N GLY A 23 1.53 14.83 -3.13
CA GLY A 23 1.31 14.32 -4.49
C GLY A 23 1.00 12.82 -4.52
N GLU A 24 1.68 12.01 -3.70
CA GLU A 24 1.42 10.59 -3.58
C GLU A 24 0.05 10.32 -2.94
N LYS A 25 -0.25 10.97 -1.80
CA LYS A 25 -1.54 10.82 -1.11
C LYS A 25 -2.76 11.23 -1.93
N THR A 26 -2.61 12.19 -2.84
CA THR A 26 -3.70 12.66 -3.69
C THR A 26 -3.81 11.91 -5.02
N GLY A 27 -2.90 10.98 -5.30
CA GLY A 27 -2.83 10.24 -6.56
C GLY A 27 -2.32 11.06 -7.75
N VAL A 28 -1.88 12.31 -7.53
CA VAL A 28 -1.35 13.16 -8.62
C VAL A 28 -0.08 12.55 -9.21
N ASN A 29 0.80 12.00 -8.38
CA ASN A 29 2.03 11.35 -8.86
C ASN A 29 1.71 10.12 -9.72
N SER A 30 0.72 9.33 -9.33
CA SER A 30 0.24 8.19 -10.11
C SER A 30 -0.28 8.64 -11.48
N MET A 31 -1.15 9.64 -11.52
CA MET A 31 -1.70 10.18 -12.77
C MET A 31 -0.62 10.72 -13.73
N LEU A 32 0.47 11.27 -13.19
CA LEU A 32 1.58 11.84 -13.96
C LEU A 32 2.71 10.83 -14.24
N GLY A 33 2.60 9.59 -13.74
CA GLY A 33 3.65 8.58 -13.84
C GLY A 33 4.94 8.94 -13.11
N VAL A 34 4.86 9.83 -12.10
CA VAL A 34 6.00 10.28 -11.30
C VAL A 34 6.35 9.21 -10.27
N SER A 35 7.64 8.82 -10.20
CA SER A 35 8.11 7.89 -9.17
C SER A 35 7.98 8.52 -7.78
N PRO A 36 7.49 7.78 -6.77
CA PRO A 36 7.54 8.25 -5.40
C PRO A 36 8.97 8.37 -4.90
N SER A 37 9.19 9.17 -3.84
CA SER A 37 10.46 9.16 -3.12
C SER A 37 10.68 7.80 -2.45
N THR A 38 11.95 7.46 -2.13
CA THR A 38 12.28 6.25 -1.35
C THR A 38 11.48 6.19 -0.04
N SER A 39 11.34 7.31 0.65
CA SER A 39 10.59 7.37 1.94
C SER A 39 9.10 7.10 1.75
N ASP A 40 8.48 7.71 0.73
CA ASP A 40 7.05 7.50 0.43
C ASP A 40 6.79 6.07 -0.02
N PHE A 41 7.63 5.53 -0.91
CA PHE A 41 7.51 4.15 -1.36
C PHE A 41 7.58 3.14 -0.20
N VAL A 42 8.60 3.26 0.66
CA VAL A 42 8.76 2.38 1.83
C VAL A 42 7.56 2.47 2.76
N LYS A 43 7.06 3.68 3.00
CA LYS A 43 5.90 3.92 3.86
C LYS A 43 4.64 3.29 3.29
N GLU A 44 4.34 3.55 2.02
CA GLU A 44 3.13 3.02 1.35
C GLU A 44 3.16 1.49 1.28
N VAL A 45 4.30 0.89 0.92
CA VAL A 45 4.44 -0.57 0.89
C VAL A 45 4.25 -1.18 2.28
N ALA A 46 4.87 -0.61 3.32
CA ALA A 46 4.75 -1.16 4.67
C ALA A 46 3.32 -1.07 5.22
N ILE A 47 2.59 0.02 4.94
CA ILE A 47 1.18 0.18 5.33
C ILE A 47 0.29 -0.77 4.54
N SER A 48 0.51 -0.89 3.22
CA SER A 48 -0.21 -1.82 2.36
C SER A 48 -0.03 -3.26 2.82
N ASP A 49 1.20 -3.72 3.04
CA ASP A 49 1.47 -5.08 3.52
C ASP A 49 0.79 -5.38 4.86
N MET A 50 0.83 -4.44 5.82
CA MET A 50 0.12 -4.60 7.09
C MET A 50 -1.40 -4.75 6.87
N PHE A 51 -1.99 -3.95 6.00
CA PHE A 51 -3.40 -4.03 5.67
C PHE A 51 -3.75 -5.36 4.99
N GLU A 52 -2.93 -5.79 4.01
CA GLU A 52 -3.13 -7.04 3.28
C GLU A 52 -3.07 -8.26 4.23
N ILE A 53 -2.10 -8.29 5.14
CA ILE A 53 -1.98 -9.36 6.13
C ILE A 53 -3.19 -9.39 7.07
N GLU A 54 -3.61 -8.26 7.62
CA GLU A 54 -4.72 -8.21 8.59
C GLU A 54 -6.08 -8.46 7.93
N SER A 55 -6.34 -7.89 6.74
CA SER A 55 -7.57 -8.14 5.99
C SER A 55 -7.68 -9.62 5.56
N SER A 56 -6.56 -10.20 5.15
CA SER A 56 -6.50 -11.62 4.77
C SER A 56 -6.68 -12.56 5.96
N LYS A 57 -6.16 -12.24 7.14
CA LYS A 57 -6.47 -13.00 8.37
C LYS A 57 -7.97 -12.98 8.71
N LEU A 58 -8.66 -11.87 8.47
CA LEU A 58 -10.12 -11.82 8.61
C LEU A 58 -10.81 -12.73 7.58
N ALA A 59 -10.31 -12.74 6.34
CA ALA A 59 -10.88 -13.60 5.30
C ALA A 59 -10.64 -15.10 5.56
N GLN A 60 -9.53 -15.47 6.18
CA GLN A 60 -9.31 -16.85 6.65
C GLN A 60 -10.35 -17.28 7.69
N GLN A 61 -10.88 -16.36 8.49
CA GLN A 61 -11.89 -16.65 9.51
C GLN A 61 -13.31 -16.62 8.93
N LYS A 62 -13.65 -15.58 8.16
CA LYS A 62 -15.03 -15.25 7.76
C LYS A 62 -15.37 -15.62 6.33
N GLY A 63 -14.37 -15.75 5.45
CA GLY A 63 -14.54 -15.96 4.01
C GLY A 63 -15.06 -17.36 3.64
N ASN A 64 -15.53 -17.49 2.41
CA ASN A 64 -15.82 -18.76 1.78
C ASN A 64 -14.50 -19.51 1.42
N ALA A 65 -14.59 -20.71 0.85
CA ALA A 65 -13.42 -21.54 0.55
C ALA A 65 -12.44 -20.86 -0.42
N ALA A 66 -12.92 -20.17 -1.46
CA ALA A 66 -12.09 -19.47 -2.43
C ALA A 66 -11.39 -18.25 -1.80
N GLU A 67 -12.14 -17.46 -1.01
CA GLU A 67 -11.59 -16.31 -0.28
C GLU A 67 -10.54 -16.74 0.75
N LYS A 68 -10.75 -17.86 1.45
CA LYS A 68 -9.77 -18.43 2.39
C LYS A 68 -8.49 -18.89 1.71
N SER A 69 -8.62 -19.51 0.53
CA SER A 69 -7.46 -19.94 -0.26
C SER A 69 -6.62 -18.73 -0.72
N PHE A 70 -7.28 -17.74 -1.32
CA PHE A 70 -6.65 -16.47 -1.70
C PHE A 70 -5.98 -15.80 -0.50
N ALA A 71 -6.69 -15.65 0.61
CA ALA A 71 -6.19 -15.00 1.81
C ALA A 71 -4.96 -15.70 2.40
N SER A 72 -4.87 -17.03 2.32
CA SER A 72 -3.70 -17.77 2.79
C SER A 72 -2.45 -17.46 1.96
N GLN A 73 -2.62 -17.30 0.64
CA GLN A 73 -1.54 -16.87 -0.25
C GLN A 73 -1.11 -15.43 0.09
N MET A 74 -2.08 -14.51 0.27
CA MET A 74 -1.78 -13.11 0.62
C MET A 74 -1.01 -13.00 1.92
N VAL A 75 -1.41 -13.70 2.98
CA VAL A 75 -0.66 -13.70 4.25
C VAL A 75 0.79 -14.16 4.06
N THR A 76 0.99 -15.21 3.29
CA THR A 76 2.34 -15.76 3.02
C THR A 76 3.21 -14.75 2.28
N ASP A 77 2.71 -14.25 1.16
CA ASP A 77 3.50 -13.42 0.25
C ASP A 77 3.75 -12.01 0.83
N HIS A 78 2.74 -11.39 1.45
CA HIS A 78 2.90 -10.08 2.07
C HIS A 78 3.73 -10.12 3.37
N THR A 79 3.77 -11.25 4.09
CA THR A 79 4.73 -11.44 5.18
C THR A 79 6.16 -11.52 4.65
N LYS A 80 6.37 -12.17 3.52
CA LYS A 80 7.68 -12.23 2.84
C LYS A 80 8.12 -10.85 2.38
N THR A 81 7.28 -10.10 1.67
CA THR A 81 7.61 -8.74 1.21
C THR A 81 7.92 -7.80 2.36
N SER A 82 7.13 -7.82 3.43
CA SER A 82 7.40 -7.07 4.66
C SER A 82 8.76 -7.40 5.28
N THR A 83 9.13 -8.69 5.30
CA THR A 83 10.41 -9.14 5.85
C THR A 83 11.58 -8.68 4.99
N GLU A 84 11.44 -8.77 3.67
CA GLU A 84 12.47 -8.32 2.73
C GLU A 84 12.67 -6.80 2.79
N LEU A 85 11.58 -6.02 2.80
CA LEU A 85 11.63 -4.56 2.94
C LEU A 85 12.30 -4.16 4.26
N LYS A 86 11.90 -4.79 5.37
CA LYS A 86 12.53 -4.59 6.67
C LYS A 86 14.03 -4.90 6.63
N GLY A 87 14.42 -5.97 5.94
CA GLY A 87 15.83 -6.34 5.75
C GLY A 87 16.63 -5.30 4.97
N LEU A 88 16.04 -4.68 3.94
CA LEU A 88 16.66 -3.60 3.18
C LEU A 88 16.90 -2.34 4.03
N VAL A 89 15.92 -1.98 4.87
CA VAL A 89 16.02 -0.81 5.76
C VAL A 89 17.00 -1.09 6.90
N SER A 90 16.84 -2.19 7.65
CA SER A 90 17.69 -2.53 8.79
C SER A 90 19.14 -2.83 8.40
N GLY A 91 19.33 -3.36 7.19
CA GLY A 91 20.67 -3.59 6.62
C GLY A 91 21.35 -2.33 6.07
N GLY A 92 20.76 -1.15 6.23
CA GLY A 92 21.32 0.14 5.84
C GLY A 92 21.35 0.40 4.32
N LYS A 93 20.76 -0.48 3.50
CA LYS A 93 20.67 -0.30 2.04
C LYS A 93 19.63 0.75 1.66
N VAL A 94 18.62 0.95 2.50
CA VAL A 94 17.54 1.90 2.30
C VAL A 94 17.42 2.77 3.55
N LYS A 95 17.53 4.09 3.35
CA LYS A 95 17.36 5.07 4.44
C LYS A 95 15.91 5.55 4.46
N ALA A 96 15.08 4.90 5.24
CA ALA A 96 13.68 5.28 5.44
C ALA A 96 13.21 4.76 6.80
N GLU A 97 12.13 5.35 7.31
CA GLU A 97 11.44 4.85 8.51
C GLU A 97 10.32 3.90 8.11
N LEU A 98 10.19 2.80 8.85
CA LEU A 98 9.11 1.85 8.69
C LEU A 98 7.96 2.21 9.63
N PRO A 99 6.73 2.43 9.11
CA PRO A 99 5.55 2.55 9.95
C PRO A 99 5.34 1.32 10.82
N THR A 100 4.84 1.52 12.03
CA THR A 100 4.53 0.45 12.99
C THR A 100 3.03 0.22 13.14
N ALA A 101 2.20 1.01 12.45
CA ALA A 101 0.75 0.91 12.48
C ALA A 101 0.15 1.34 11.14
N LEU A 102 -1.08 0.93 10.89
CA LEU A 102 -1.89 1.41 9.79
C LEU A 102 -2.14 2.91 9.91
N ASP A 103 -2.27 3.58 8.78
CA ASP A 103 -2.83 4.93 8.76
C ASP A 103 -4.36 4.90 8.98
N SER A 104 -4.95 6.07 9.17
CA SER A 104 -6.39 6.20 9.46
C SER A 104 -7.29 5.66 8.34
N SER A 105 -6.86 5.75 7.09
CA SER A 105 -7.61 5.27 5.93
C SER A 105 -7.65 3.73 5.91
N HIS A 106 -6.49 3.08 6.03
CA HIS A 106 -6.40 1.63 6.06
C HIS A 106 -7.03 1.04 7.32
N GLN A 107 -6.89 1.72 8.48
CA GLN A 107 -7.58 1.31 9.69
C GLN A 107 -9.12 1.36 9.51
N SER A 108 -9.66 2.41 8.91
CA SER A 108 -11.10 2.52 8.64
C SER A 108 -11.61 1.42 7.70
N LYS A 109 -10.84 1.09 6.64
CA LYS A 109 -11.15 -0.04 5.75
C LYS A 109 -11.18 -1.37 6.52
N LEU A 110 -10.17 -1.60 7.37
CA LEU A 110 -10.09 -2.82 8.18
C LEU A 110 -11.25 -2.92 9.18
N ASP A 111 -11.63 -1.83 9.80
CA ASP A 111 -12.77 -1.80 10.75
C ASP A 111 -14.11 -2.04 10.04
N LYS A 112 -14.29 -1.49 8.84
CA LYS A 112 -15.45 -1.81 7.98
C LYS A 112 -15.50 -3.30 7.66
N LEU A 113 -14.37 -3.90 7.31
CA LEU A 113 -14.27 -5.32 7.00
C LEU A 113 -14.52 -6.19 8.24
N LYS A 114 -14.07 -5.79 9.43
CA LYS A 114 -14.37 -6.47 10.70
C LYS A 114 -15.86 -6.48 11.01
N ALA A 115 -16.57 -5.40 10.70
CA ALA A 115 -18.02 -5.27 10.95
C ALA A 115 -18.85 -6.07 9.95
N ALA A 116 -18.36 -6.29 8.72
CA ALA A 116 -19.06 -7.03 7.67
C ALA A 116 -19.13 -8.54 7.99
N SER A 117 -20.17 -9.21 7.48
CA SER A 117 -20.38 -10.65 7.64
C SER A 117 -21.06 -11.28 6.41
N GLY A 118 -20.95 -12.59 6.24
CA GLY A 118 -21.58 -13.32 5.14
C GLY A 118 -21.19 -12.78 3.78
N THR A 119 -22.19 -12.58 2.92
CA THR A 119 -22.02 -12.06 1.54
C THR A 119 -21.44 -10.65 1.50
N ASP A 120 -21.77 -9.80 2.48
CA ASP A 120 -21.25 -8.43 2.56
C ASP A 120 -19.75 -8.43 2.85
N PHE A 121 -19.29 -9.35 3.71
CA PHE A 121 -17.85 -9.52 3.96
C PHE A 121 -17.10 -9.88 2.67
N GLY A 122 -17.56 -10.88 1.94
CA GLY A 122 -16.93 -11.30 0.68
C GLY A 122 -16.89 -10.17 -0.35
N ALA A 123 -17.98 -9.39 -0.46
CA ALA A 123 -18.07 -8.25 -1.36
C ALA A 123 -17.04 -7.16 -1.02
N GLU A 124 -16.98 -6.77 0.25
CA GLU A 124 -16.03 -5.76 0.71
C GLU A 124 -14.58 -6.24 0.59
N PHE A 125 -14.31 -7.48 1.02
CA PHE A 125 -12.96 -8.06 0.95
C PHE A 125 -12.42 -8.07 -0.48
N THR A 126 -13.16 -8.67 -1.42
CA THR A 126 -12.69 -8.79 -2.81
C THR A 126 -12.53 -7.43 -3.50
N SER A 127 -13.46 -6.50 -3.26
CA SER A 127 -13.37 -5.13 -3.78
C SER A 127 -12.14 -4.40 -3.24
N MET A 128 -11.85 -4.52 -1.93
CA MET A 128 -10.67 -3.93 -1.31
C MET A 128 -9.37 -4.55 -1.85
N GLN A 129 -9.34 -5.87 -2.06
CA GLN A 129 -8.19 -6.58 -2.63
C GLN A 129 -7.89 -6.13 -4.06
N VAL A 130 -8.90 -6.00 -4.91
CA VAL A 130 -8.72 -5.49 -6.28
C VAL A 130 -8.19 -4.06 -6.27
N SER A 131 -8.73 -3.19 -5.42
CA SER A 131 -8.25 -1.80 -5.33
C SER A 131 -6.82 -1.73 -4.84
N ALA A 132 -6.52 -2.39 -3.72
CA ALA A 132 -5.19 -2.34 -3.11
C ALA A 132 -4.10 -2.89 -4.04
N HIS A 133 -4.39 -3.98 -4.77
CA HIS A 133 -3.41 -4.52 -5.71
C HIS A 133 -3.25 -3.69 -6.98
N LYS A 134 -4.29 -2.96 -7.45
CA LYS A 134 -4.12 -1.96 -8.52
C LYS A 134 -3.17 -0.85 -8.09
N ASP A 135 -3.38 -0.32 -6.88
CA ASP A 135 -2.56 0.75 -6.32
C ASP A 135 -1.11 0.26 -6.10
N ALA A 136 -0.93 -0.97 -5.60
CA ALA A 136 0.39 -1.57 -5.41
C ALA A 136 1.13 -1.81 -6.73
N VAL A 137 0.47 -2.34 -7.75
CA VAL A 137 1.07 -2.53 -9.09
C VAL A 137 1.55 -1.20 -9.66
N ASP A 138 0.71 -0.16 -9.65
CA ASP A 138 1.09 1.17 -10.12
C ASP A 138 2.29 1.74 -9.34
N LEU A 139 2.25 1.66 -8.01
CA LEU A 139 3.32 2.12 -7.13
C LEU A 139 4.65 1.43 -7.44
N PHE A 140 4.64 0.11 -7.55
CA PHE A 140 5.84 -0.69 -7.83
C PHE A 140 6.35 -0.47 -9.25
N GLU A 141 5.49 -0.33 -10.26
CA GLU A 141 5.89 -0.01 -11.64
C GLU A 141 6.60 1.35 -11.72
N ARG A 142 6.03 2.38 -11.09
CA ARG A 142 6.64 3.72 -11.05
C ARG A 142 7.99 3.70 -10.36
N TYR A 143 8.10 3.00 -9.21
CA TYR A 143 9.35 2.94 -8.47
C TYR A 143 10.41 2.07 -9.17
N ALA A 144 10.03 0.95 -9.79
CA ALA A 144 10.94 0.12 -10.57
C ALA A 144 11.53 0.85 -11.78
N LYS A 145 10.79 1.82 -12.35
CA LYS A 145 11.28 2.66 -13.46
C LYS A 145 12.16 3.81 -12.99
N GLY A 146 11.67 4.59 -12.02
CA GLY A 146 12.21 5.92 -11.67
C GLY A 146 12.70 6.06 -10.23
N GLY A 147 12.67 5.00 -9.41
CA GLY A 147 13.10 5.05 -8.02
C GLY A 147 14.56 5.48 -7.86
N ASP A 148 14.82 6.27 -6.82
CA ASP A 148 16.10 6.90 -6.53
C ASP A 148 17.06 6.01 -5.72
N ASN A 149 16.60 4.90 -5.13
CA ASN A 149 17.44 3.93 -4.43
C ASN A 149 17.62 2.66 -5.28
N PRO A 150 18.86 2.33 -5.74
CA PRO A 150 19.07 1.19 -6.65
C PRO A 150 18.67 -0.17 -6.07
N ALA A 151 18.93 -0.42 -4.78
CA ALA A 151 18.59 -1.70 -4.14
C ALA A 151 17.07 -1.90 -4.02
N LEU A 152 16.36 -0.84 -3.68
CA LEU A 152 14.91 -0.86 -3.55
C LEU A 152 14.23 -0.91 -4.92
N LYS A 153 14.80 -0.22 -5.92
CA LYS A 153 14.35 -0.27 -7.31
C LYS A 153 14.44 -1.69 -7.90
N ASP A 154 15.55 -2.37 -7.68
CA ASP A 154 15.74 -3.78 -8.10
C ASP A 154 14.75 -4.70 -7.39
N TRP A 155 14.57 -4.53 -6.08
CA TRP A 155 13.59 -5.29 -5.30
C TRP A 155 12.15 -5.04 -5.78
N ALA A 156 11.78 -3.80 -6.06
CA ALA A 156 10.46 -3.45 -6.59
C ALA A 156 10.19 -4.15 -7.93
N GLY A 157 11.17 -4.12 -8.85
CA GLY A 157 11.05 -4.81 -10.14
C GLY A 157 10.91 -6.34 -10.01
N LYS A 158 11.58 -6.94 -9.03
CA LYS A 158 11.48 -8.39 -8.76
C LYS A 158 10.17 -8.79 -8.08
N THR A 159 9.57 -7.91 -7.30
CA THR A 159 8.31 -8.14 -6.59
C THR A 159 7.09 -7.91 -7.49
N LEU A 160 7.18 -6.99 -8.43
CA LEU A 160 6.07 -6.58 -9.30
C LEU A 160 5.31 -7.74 -9.98
N PRO A 161 5.95 -8.79 -10.55
CA PRO A 161 5.21 -9.90 -11.16
C PRO A 161 4.29 -10.64 -10.18
N ALA A 162 4.67 -10.75 -8.91
CA ALA A 162 3.82 -11.36 -7.88
C ALA A 162 2.59 -10.50 -7.60
N LEU A 163 2.75 -9.18 -7.49
CA LEU A 163 1.64 -8.25 -7.30
C LEU A 163 0.66 -8.25 -8.47
N GLN A 164 1.17 -8.33 -9.70
CA GLN A 164 0.34 -8.48 -10.91
C GLN A 164 -0.46 -9.78 -10.90
N HIS A 165 0.16 -10.87 -10.44
CA HIS A 165 -0.53 -12.15 -10.27
C HIS A 165 -1.62 -12.07 -9.19
N HIS A 166 -1.33 -11.45 -8.05
CA HIS A 166 -2.30 -11.23 -6.98
C HIS A 166 -3.50 -10.39 -7.46
N LEU A 167 -3.24 -9.32 -8.24
CA LEU A 167 -4.31 -8.53 -8.86
C LEU A 167 -5.22 -9.39 -9.74
N GLN A 168 -4.64 -10.25 -10.58
CA GLN A 168 -5.43 -11.16 -11.41
C GLN A 168 -6.27 -12.11 -10.56
N MET A 169 -5.68 -12.71 -9.52
CA MET A 169 -6.40 -13.59 -8.59
C MET A 169 -7.55 -12.86 -7.89
N ALA A 170 -7.32 -11.63 -7.42
CA ALA A 170 -8.36 -10.81 -6.78
C ALA A 170 -9.51 -10.48 -7.74
N GLN A 171 -9.19 -10.14 -8.99
CA GLN A 171 -10.19 -9.87 -10.02
C GLN A 171 -11.02 -11.12 -10.38
N ASP A 172 -10.38 -12.27 -10.43
CA ASP A 172 -11.08 -13.53 -10.73
C ASP A 172 -11.97 -13.95 -9.55
N LEU A 173 -11.51 -13.71 -8.33
CA LEU A 173 -12.32 -13.92 -7.12
C LEU A 173 -13.54 -12.99 -7.10
N ASP A 174 -13.37 -11.72 -7.46
CA ASP A 174 -14.47 -10.74 -7.54
C ASP A 174 -15.51 -11.11 -8.62
N LYS A 175 -15.06 -11.54 -9.80
CA LYS A 175 -15.94 -12.00 -10.89
C LYS A 175 -16.71 -13.27 -10.55
N ALA A 176 -16.10 -14.17 -9.78
CA ALA A 176 -16.71 -15.46 -9.39
C ALA A 176 -17.79 -15.31 -8.29
N ARG A 177 -17.93 -14.12 -7.70
CA ARG A 177 -18.97 -13.87 -6.70
C ARG A 177 -20.36 -13.96 -7.32
N PRO A 178 -21.35 -14.58 -6.65
CA PRO A 178 -22.74 -14.48 -7.05
C PRO A 178 -23.14 -13.00 -7.15
N ALA A 179 -23.79 -12.62 -8.25
CA ALA A 179 -24.39 -11.30 -8.35
C ALA A 179 -25.32 -11.09 -7.14
N ALA A 180 -25.18 -9.97 -6.44
CA ALA A 180 -26.12 -9.64 -5.37
C ALA A 180 -27.53 -9.68 -5.98
N THR A 181 -28.36 -10.61 -5.51
CA THR A 181 -29.76 -10.64 -5.89
C THR A 181 -30.38 -9.32 -5.44
N ILE A 182 -30.68 -8.45 -6.41
CA ILE A 182 -31.50 -7.25 -6.20
C ILE A 182 -32.93 -7.80 -5.95
N GLY A 183 -33.24 -8.11 -4.73
CA GLY A 183 -34.54 -8.61 -4.38
C GLY A 183 -34.59 -9.09 -2.94
N GLU A 184 -34.99 -8.20 -2.08
CA GLU A 184 -35.89 -8.32 -0.97
C GLU A 184 -35.56 -7.33 0.15
N ARG A 185 -35.77 -6.06 -0.13
CA ARG A 185 -36.18 -5.16 0.97
C ARG A 185 -37.72 -5.20 0.99
N ARG A 186 -38.25 -6.08 1.78
CA ARG A 186 -39.60 -5.94 2.31
C ARG A 186 -39.53 -5.37 3.71
#